data_0578d12a3edbbbf8c6f4c1e9626fa1c4
#
_entry.id   0578d12a3edbbbf8c6f4c1e9626fa1c4
#
_cell.length_a   1.000
_cell.length_b   1.000
_cell.length_c   1.000
_cell.angle_alpha   90.00
_cell.angle_beta   90.00
_cell.angle_gamma   90.00
#
_symmetry.space_group_name_H-M   'P 1'
#
loop_
_entity.id
_entity.type
_entity.pdbx_description
1 polymer ?
#
loop_
_entity_poly.entity_id
_entity_poly.type
_entity_poly.pdbx_seq_one_letter_code
_entity_poly.pdbx_strand_id
1 'polypeptide(L)'
;MFWGRGNAWVLAGLAEVLQELPKGLMERAYYEELFIRLCTRIAGLQNEDGYWHASLLDPASYPSPETSSTGFFVYALAYGVNAGLLNEDDFMPVIIKGWKALTDAIDASGKLGWVQPIGADPRKVTRDMTEVYGVGAFLAAGCQIYKMAVDTEADYIKIWPDRKTMQGNPLSGWVVYANENVSDDFWKKYDHIYVPEKGTTVKISDYARTLYIRTHWSTFNPAEGVYGWDTNEKLKKVIQGALDRGMRLSFRVVVDSRDRKNEATPAYVFDAGAKYYTDNGKRSPYPDDPIFQEKYAKFIEAFAQKYNDPDLVEFIDGYGLGKWGEAHTMKYIDPKNREAVFNWITDLYVKHFTKVPLVINYHRWMGAGKDWAGEENFDPDSKRLLDSACEKGFSLRHDAFGMREYYGQWERNYVKPWIMKRPVLLEGGWIVSKHPYHNDPSGYKTAKDVRIGEFEDGQEAHVNMMDFRVGDETMSWFRDAYPLVERFISEGGYRLYPDSIVVPKEMKSGSRIKIVHRWNNLSWGYCPTNIPQWNQKYKVAFALLNQDNQVVYSYLDNNTDLSVWIKGYPSSYEFTPKLHGVKKEPIPGQ
;
A
#
# COMPACT_ATOMS: atom_id res chain seq x y z
N MET A 1 42.21 -28.16 7.49
CA MET A 1 40.93 -28.40 8.18
C MET A 1 39.78 -28.00 7.25
N PHE A 2 38.77 -28.83 7.11
CA PHE A 2 37.57 -28.54 6.32
C PHE A 2 36.44 -28.21 7.29
N TRP A 3 36.23 -26.92 7.51
CA TRP A 3 35.23 -26.40 8.43
C TRP A 3 33.81 -26.66 7.93
N GLY A 4 32.98 -27.38 8.72
CA GLY A 4 31.63 -27.79 8.36
C GLY A 4 30.77 -26.62 7.93
N ARG A 5 30.63 -25.59 8.80
CA ARG A 5 29.81 -24.40 8.50
C ARG A 5 30.32 -23.61 7.30
N GLY A 6 31.65 -23.45 7.12
CA GLY A 6 32.22 -22.76 5.97
C GLY A 6 31.84 -23.42 4.65
N ASN A 7 31.94 -24.73 4.56
CA ASN A 7 31.51 -25.50 3.39
C ASN A 7 29.98 -25.48 3.22
N ALA A 8 29.25 -25.49 4.33
CA ALA A 8 27.77 -25.45 4.31
C ALA A 8 27.24 -24.13 3.73
N TRP A 9 27.86 -23.02 4.05
CA TRP A 9 27.54 -21.71 3.44
C TRP A 9 27.74 -21.71 1.91
N VAL A 10 28.85 -22.33 1.44
CA VAL A 10 29.11 -22.43 0.00
C VAL A 10 28.03 -23.27 -0.69
N LEU A 11 27.68 -24.41 -0.11
CA LEU A 11 26.69 -25.29 -0.72
C LEU A 11 25.27 -24.71 -0.67
N ALA A 12 24.91 -24.06 0.43
CA ALA A 12 23.64 -23.35 0.54
C ALA A 12 23.57 -22.16 -0.44
N GLY A 13 24.67 -21.41 -0.59
CA GLY A 13 24.76 -20.34 -1.58
C GLY A 13 24.60 -20.84 -3.02
N LEU A 14 25.18 -22.00 -3.37
CA LEU A 14 24.95 -22.62 -4.68
C LEU A 14 23.49 -23.03 -4.86
N ALA A 15 22.84 -23.58 -3.83
CA ALA A 15 21.40 -23.89 -3.89
C ALA A 15 20.55 -22.64 -4.15
N GLU A 16 20.84 -21.51 -3.49
CA GLU A 16 20.16 -20.23 -3.74
C GLU A 16 20.41 -19.72 -5.16
N VAL A 17 21.67 -19.73 -5.61
CA VAL A 17 22.01 -19.29 -6.97
C VAL A 17 21.27 -20.14 -8.01
N LEU A 18 21.23 -21.45 -7.86
CA LEU A 18 20.55 -22.35 -8.80
C LEU A 18 19.02 -22.17 -8.81
N GLN A 19 18.42 -21.68 -7.73
CA GLN A 19 17.01 -21.33 -7.72
C GLN A 19 16.71 -20.11 -8.60
N GLU A 20 17.66 -19.17 -8.68
CA GLU A 20 17.48 -17.89 -9.38
C GLU A 20 18.01 -17.90 -10.82
N LEU A 21 19.01 -18.73 -11.13
CA LEU A 21 19.57 -18.81 -12.48
C LEU A 21 18.55 -19.35 -13.49
N PRO A 22 18.34 -18.67 -14.64
CA PRO A 22 17.47 -19.18 -15.71
C PRO A 22 17.92 -20.57 -16.20
N LYS A 23 16.97 -21.48 -16.43
CA LYS A 23 17.27 -22.85 -16.90
C LYS A 23 18.00 -22.89 -18.25
N GLY A 24 17.83 -21.88 -19.10
CA GLY A 24 18.47 -21.78 -20.41
C GLY A 24 19.86 -21.10 -20.41
N LEU A 25 20.37 -20.69 -19.26
CA LEU A 25 21.69 -20.07 -19.15
C LEU A 25 22.79 -21.13 -19.33
N MET A 26 23.73 -20.89 -20.23
CA MET A 26 24.76 -21.88 -20.58
C MET A 26 25.70 -22.19 -19.39
N GLU A 27 26.01 -21.19 -18.58
CA GLU A 27 26.85 -21.32 -17.39
C GLU A 27 26.18 -22.10 -16.26
N ARG A 28 24.86 -22.27 -16.30
CA ARG A 28 24.10 -23.00 -15.30
C ARG A 28 24.58 -24.44 -15.13
N ALA A 29 24.91 -25.12 -16.24
CA ALA A 29 25.39 -26.50 -16.22
C ALA A 29 26.66 -26.67 -15.38
N TYR A 30 27.57 -25.70 -15.38
CA TYR A 30 28.76 -25.72 -14.54
C TYR A 30 28.41 -25.68 -13.05
N TYR A 31 27.46 -24.83 -12.66
CA TYR A 31 27.03 -24.70 -11.26
C TYR A 31 26.22 -25.92 -10.81
N GLU A 32 25.42 -26.53 -11.66
CA GLU A 32 24.72 -27.79 -11.38
C GLU A 32 25.69 -28.94 -11.15
N GLU A 33 26.71 -29.11 -12.00
CA GLU A 33 27.74 -30.14 -11.83
C GLU A 33 28.52 -29.92 -10.53
N LEU A 34 28.93 -28.67 -10.25
CA LEU A 34 29.63 -28.34 -9.00
C LEU A 34 28.77 -28.66 -7.78
N PHE A 35 27.49 -28.29 -7.83
CA PHE A 35 26.52 -28.56 -6.76
C PHE A 35 26.37 -30.05 -6.51
N ILE A 36 26.13 -30.86 -7.54
CA ILE A 36 25.98 -32.31 -7.46
C ILE A 36 27.22 -32.97 -6.85
N ARG A 37 28.42 -32.59 -7.31
CA ARG A 37 29.69 -33.10 -6.78
C ARG A 37 29.88 -32.80 -5.29
N LEU A 38 29.57 -31.58 -4.88
CA LEU A 38 29.64 -31.19 -3.47
C LEU A 38 28.60 -31.92 -2.63
N CYS A 39 27.35 -32.02 -3.07
CA CYS A 39 26.30 -32.80 -2.39
C CYS A 39 26.69 -34.24 -2.19
N THR A 40 27.21 -34.92 -3.22
CA THR A 40 27.67 -36.29 -3.15
C THR A 40 28.78 -36.45 -2.13
N ARG A 41 29.76 -35.54 -2.12
CA ARG A 41 30.84 -35.58 -1.14
C ARG A 41 30.34 -35.36 0.28
N ILE A 42 29.48 -34.37 0.49
CA ILE A 42 28.92 -34.03 1.80
C ILE A 42 28.06 -35.17 2.35
N ALA A 43 27.21 -35.78 1.53
CA ALA A 43 26.39 -36.92 1.95
C ALA A 43 27.26 -38.05 2.56
N GLY A 44 28.41 -38.39 1.94
CA GLY A 44 29.34 -39.39 2.45
C GLY A 44 30.14 -38.96 3.69
N LEU A 45 29.96 -37.73 4.20
CA LEU A 45 30.63 -37.23 5.41
C LEU A 45 29.67 -37.03 6.60
N GLN A 46 28.40 -37.45 6.47
CA GLN A 46 27.45 -37.41 7.59
C GLN A 46 27.84 -38.41 8.68
N ASN A 47 27.88 -37.93 9.93
CA ASN A 47 28.18 -38.78 11.08
C ASN A 47 27.00 -39.69 11.48
N GLU A 48 27.25 -40.68 12.32
CA GLU A 48 26.22 -41.62 12.78
C GLU A 48 25.08 -40.96 13.55
N ASP A 49 25.36 -39.84 14.25
CA ASP A 49 24.37 -39.03 14.98
C ASP A 49 23.51 -38.15 14.08
N GLY A 50 23.75 -38.15 12.77
CA GLY A 50 23.01 -37.38 11.79
C GLY A 50 23.54 -35.96 11.55
N TYR A 51 24.48 -35.50 12.35
CA TYR A 51 25.09 -34.18 12.17
C TYR A 51 26.30 -34.22 11.22
N TRP A 52 26.66 -33.07 10.69
CA TRP A 52 27.98 -32.76 10.19
C TRP A 52 28.67 -31.88 11.24
N HIS A 53 29.69 -32.45 11.89
CA HIS A 53 30.43 -31.80 12.95
C HIS A 53 31.25 -30.60 12.44
N ALA A 54 31.82 -29.82 13.36
CA ALA A 54 32.58 -28.62 13.02
C ALA A 54 33.78 -28.86 12.09
N SER A 55 34.40 -30.03 12.14
CA SER A 55 35.41 -30.49 11.15
C SER A 55 34.86 -31.66 10.35
N LEU A 56 34.75 -31.51 9.02
CA LEU A 56 34.19 -32.54 8.15
C LEU A 56 35.08 -33.79 7.98
N LEU A 57 36.41 -33.64 8.05
CA LEU A 57 37.36 -34.72 7.85
C LEU A 57 38.01 -35.20 9.14
N ASP A 58 37.73 -34.56 10.25
CA ASP A 58 38.21 -34.94 11.58
C ASP A 58 37.12 -34.67 12.63
N PRO A 59 35.99 -35.40 12.53
CA PRO A 59 34.87 -35.20 13.46
C PRO A 59 35.22 -35.68 14.89
N ALA A 60 36.18 -36.60 15.03
CA ALA A 60 36.58 -37.11 16.33
C ALA A 60 37.25 -36.06 17.23
N SER A 61 37.97 -35.11 16.64
CA SER A 61 38.53 -33.95 17.37
C SER A 61 37.48 -32.89 17.72
N TYR A 62 36.31 -32.92 17.09
CA TYR A 62 35.20 -32.01 17.29
C TYR A 62 33.88 -32.79 17.45
N PRO A 63 33.70 -33.56 18.50
CA PRO A 63 32.63 -34.56 18.60
C PRO A 63 31.25 -33.97 18.96
N SER A 64 31.16 -32.66 19.20
CA SER A 64 29.86 -32.04 19.50
C SER A 64 29.00 -31.88 18.27
N PRO A 65 27.67 -32.02 18.39
CA PRO A 65 26.72 -31.62 17.36
C PRO A 65 26.98 -30.20 16.88
N GLU A 66 26.68 -29.92 15.61
CA GLU A 66 26.73 -28.55 15.06
C GLU A 66 25.53 -28.33 14.13
N THR A 67 24.55 -27.58 14.58
CA THR A 67 23.27 -27.44 13.89
C THR A 67 23.33 -26.50 12.71
N SER A 68 24.21 -25.49 12.68
CA SER A 68 24.25 -24.55 11.56
C SER A 68 24.78 -25.19 10.27
N SER A 69 25.86 -26.00 10.33
CA SER A 69 26.34 -26.76 9.17
C SER A 69 25.31 -27.80 8.73
N THR A 70 24.74 -28.53 9.69
CA THR A 70 23.74 -29.55 9.42
C THR A 70 22.49 -28.95 8.76
N GLY A 71 22.01 -27.80 9.23
CA GLY A 71 20.87 -27.11 8.65
C GLY A 71 21.11 -26.71 7.20
N PHE A 72 22.25 -26.10 6.90
CA PHE A 72 22.58 -25.71 5.52
C PHE A 72 22.81 -26.92 4.59
N PHE A 73 23.40 -28.00 5.08
CA PHE A 73 23.56 -29.20 4.28
C PHE A 73 22.23 -29.90 4.01
N VAL A 74 21.36 -30.05 5.02
CA VAL A 74 20.02 -30.59 4.82
C VAL A 74 19.22 -29.73 3.85
N TYR A 75 19.29 -28.38 3.99
CA TYR A 75 18.68 -27.45 3.05
C TYR A 75 19.12 -27.71 1.62
N ALA A 76 20.44 -27.77 1.38
CA ALA A 76 20.98 -27.94 0.02
C ALA A 76 20.66 -29.32 -0.57
N LEU A 77 20.80 -30.38 0.21
CA LEU A 77 20.47 -31.73 -0.25
C LEU A 77 18.99 -31.88 -0.59
N ALA A 78 18.11 -31.37 0.30
CA ALA A 78 16.67 -31.39 0.07
C ALA A 78 16.26 -30.53 -1.13
N TYR A 79 16.89 -29.36 -1.32
CA TYR A 79 16.71 -28.57 -2.55
C TYR A 79 17.12 -29.37 -3.80
N GLY A 80 18.27 -30.03 -3.76
CA GLY A 80 18.76 -30.81 -4.90
C GLY A 80 17.81 -31.92 -5.33
N VAL A 81 17.19 -32.64 -4.38
CA VAL A 81 16.15 -33.65 -4.65
C VAL A 81 14.88 -32.96 -5.20
N ASN A 82 14.38 -31.92 -4.53
CA ASN A 82 13.20 -31.17 -4.98
C ASN A 82 13.35 -30.55 -6.38
N ALA A 83 14.57 -30.19 -6.76
CA ALA A 83 14.89 -29.62 -8.08
C ALA A 83 15.19 -30.67 -9.16
N GLY A 84 15.19 -31.96 -8.81
CA GLY A 84 15.54 -33.04 -9.72
C GLY A 84 17.03 -33.09 -10.09
N LEU A 85 17.91 -32.46 -9.32
CA LEU A 85 19.37 -32.45 -9.52
C LEU A 85 20.04 -33.63 -8.83
N LEU A 86 19.41 -34.15 -7.77
CA LEU A 86 19.91 -35.30 -6.98
C LEU A 86 18.89 -36.44 -7.05
N ASN A 87 19.42 -37.68 -7.06
CA ASN A 87 18.58 -38.87 -7.01
C ASN A 87 17.93 -39.00 -5.62
N GLU A 88 16.62 -39.18 -5.57
CA GLU A 88 15.87 -39.29 -4.31
C GLU A 88 16.31 -40.50 -3.47
N ASP A 89 16.44 -41.66 -4.08
CA ASP A 89 16.78 -42.91 -3.36
C ASP A 89 18.14 -42.83 -2.66
N ASP A 90 19.11 -42.13 -3.27
CA ASP A 90 20.44 -41.98 -2.74
C ASP A 90 20.56 -40.97 -1.59
N PHE A 91 19.79 -39.86 -1.70
CA PHE A 91 19.94 -38.73 -0.79
C PHE A 91 18.88 -38.64 0.30
N MET A 92 17.70 -39.21 0.11
CA MET A 92 16.62 -39.15 1.11
C MET A 92 17.01 -39.73 2.48
N PRO A 93 17.73 -40.86 2.59
CA PRO A 93 18.18 -41.38 3.89
C PRO A 93 19.06 -40.39 4.65
N VAL A 94 19.97 -39.71 3.94
CA VAL A 94 20.86 -38.67 4.50
C VAL A 94 20.07 -37.45 4.96
N ILE A 95 19.14 -37.01 4.16
CA ILE A 95 18.28 -35.87 4.45
C ILE A 95 17.41 -36.12 5.69
N ILE A 96 16.71 -37.26 5.75
CA ILE A 96 15.86 -37.64 6.87
C ILE A 96 16.67 -37.73 8.17
N LYS A 97 17.85 -38.36 8.11
CA LYS A 97 18.74 -38.51 9.27
C LYS A 97 19.22 -37.14 9.78
N GLY A 98 19.62 -36.24 8.88
CA GLY A 98 20.02 -34.88 9.22
C GLY A 98 18.87 -34.06 9.77
N TRP A 99 17.68 -34.16 9.16
CA TRP A 99 16.48 -33.46 9.63
C TRP A 99 16.06 -33.90 11.03
N LYS A 100 16.12 -35.23 11.31
CA LYS A 100 15.87 -35.73 12.64
C LYS A 100 16.85 -35.17 13.67
N ALA A 101 18.14 -35.13 13.36
CA ALA A 101 19.15 -34.54 14.23
C ALA A 101 18.86 -33.06 14.54
N LEU A 102 18.45 -32.29 13.54
CA LEU A 102 18.04 -30.87 13.68
C LEU A 102 16.81 -30.70 14.58
N THR A 103 15.79 -31.54 14.44
CA THR A 103 14.60 -31.50 15.29
C THR A 103 14.89 -31.93 16.73
N ASP A 104 15.78 -32.88 16.94
CA ASP A 104 16.23 -33.32 18.26
C ASP A 104 17.09 -32.24 18.98
N ALA A 105 17.63 -31.29 18.23
CA ALA A 105 18.37 -30.13 18.77
C ALA A 105 17.47 -29.07 19.39
N ILE A 106 16.17 -29.13 19.17
CA ILE A 106 15.19 -28.20 19.76
C ILE A 106 14.89 -28.63 21.18
N ASP A 107 14.97 -27.72 22.15
CA ASP A 107 14.62 -28.00 23.53
C ASP A 107 13.11 -27.85 23.80
N ALA A 108 12.68 -28.15 25.00
CA ALA A 108 11.28 -28.09 25.42
C ALA A 108 10.69 -26.65 25.39
N SER A 109 11.54 -25.62 25.33
CA SER A 109 11.13 -24.21 25.19
C SER A 109 11.00 -23.78 23.73
N GLY A 110 11.37 -24.64 22.76
CA GLY A 110 11.40 -24.33 21.33
C GLY A 110 12.72 -23.69 20.86
N LYS A 111 13.74 -23.63 21.71
CA LYS A 111 15.05 -23.06 21.37
C LYS A 111 15.89 -24.10 20.63
N LEU A 112 16.41 -23.71 19.45
CA LEU A 112 17.40 -24.48 18.71
C LEU A 112 18.77 -24.37 19.38
N GLY A 113 19.33 -25.49 19.80
CA GLY A 113 20.64 -25.56 20.42
C GLY A 113 21.75 -26.02 19.48
N TRP A 114 22.95 -26.25 20.04
CA TRP A 114 24.12 -26.76 19.34
C TRP A 114 24.57 -25.90 18.14
N VAL A 115 24.34 -24.59 18.16
CA VAL A 115 24.83 -23.67 17.13
C VAL A 115 26.21 -23.15 17.51
N GLN A 116 27.22 -23.45 16.70
CA GLN A 116 28.57 -22.93 16.92
C GLN A 116 28.56 -21.38 16.86
N PRO A 117 29.13 -20.65 17.86
CA PRO A 117 29.23 -19.21 17.85
C PRO A 117 30.05 -18.67 16.69
N ILE A 118 29.93 -17.36 16.42
CA ILE A 118 30.77 -16.66 15.46
C ILE A 118 32.26 -16.83 15.87
N GLY A 119 33.12 -17.19 14.92
CA GLY A 119 34.54 -17.36 15.14
C GLY A 119 35.30 -17.67 13.85
N ALA A 120 36.60 -17.54 13.90
CA ALA A 120 37.51 -17.78 12.76
C ALA A 120 37.87 -19.26 12.59
N ASP A 121 37.59 -20.11 13.58
CA ASP A 121 37.93 -21.53 13.64
C ASP A 121 36.82 -22.33 14.32
N PRO A 122 36.75 -23.65 14.11
CA PRO A 122 35.84 -24.53 14.81
C PRO A 122 36.12 -24.54 16.31
N ARG A 123 35.09 -24.43 17.13
CA ARG A 123 35.17 -24.49 18.59
C ARG A 123 34.20 -25.51 19.13
N LYS A 124 34.41 -25.92 20.38
CA LYS A 124 33.48 -26.79 21.10
C LYS A 124 32.10 -26.10 21.17
N VAL A 125 31.06 -26.84 20.80
CA VAL A 125 29.66 -26.41 20.86
C VAL A 125 28.99 -27.07 22.06
N THR A 126 28.10 -26.33 22.72
CA THR A 126 27.25 -26.85 23.80
C THR A 126 25.78 -26.75 23.42
N ARG A 127 24.92 -27.48 24.11
CA ARG A 127 23.48 -27.51 23.83
C ARG A 127 22.82 -26.14 23.95
N ASP A 128 23.31 -25.30 24.85
CA ASP A 128 22.70 -23.97 25.09
C ASP A 128 23.10 -22.88 24.09
N MET A 129 24.10 -23.16 23.26
CA MET A 129 24.56 -22.21 22.24
C MET A 129 23.57 -22.15 21.09
N THR A 130 23.11 -20.93 20.78
CA THR A 130 22.22 -20.61 19.67
C THR A 130 22.62 -19.31 19.03
N GLU A 131 22.40 -19.22 17.71
CA GLU A 131 22.67 -18.03 16.91
C GLU A 131 21.64 -17.92 15.79
N VAL A 132 21.34 -16.70 15.36
CA VAL A 132 20.30 -16.41 14.36
C VAL A 132 20.52 -17.11 13.02
N TYR A 133 21.77 -17.26 12.58
CA TYR A 133 22.09 -17.96 11.33
C TYR A 133 21.85 -19.48 11.43
N GLY A 134 22.01 -20.08 12.61
CA GLY A 134 21.67 -21.49 12.84
C GLY A 134 20.15 -21.69 12.76
N VAL A 135 19.37 -20.80 13.35
CA VAL A 135 17.91 -20.80 13.22
C VAL A 135 17.49 -20.59 11.76
N GLY A 136 18.14 -19.67 11.05
CA GLY A 136 17.90 -19.44 9.61
C GLY A 136 18.16 -20.69 8.78
N ALA A 137 19.28 -21.42 9.03
CA ALA A 137 19.60 -22.66 8.35
C ALA A 137 18.57 -23.76 8.64
N PHE A 138 18.13 -23.88 9.90
CA PHE A 138 17.07 -24.81 10.30
C PHE A 138 15.75 -24.53 9.56
N LEU A 139 15.32 -23.26 9.51
CA LEU A 139 14.10 -22.87 8.81
C LEU A 139 14.19 -23.09 7.29
N ALA A 140 15.35 -22.80 6.68
CA ALA A 140 15.58 -23.08 5.27
C ALA A 140 15.49 -24.59 4.97
N ALA A 141 16.11 -25.44 5.79
CA ALA A 141 15.98 -26.88 5.71
C ALA A 141 14.52 -27.33 5.85
N GLY A 142 13.82 -26.83 6.87
CA GLY A 142 12.40 -27.11 7.11
C GLY A 142 11.51 -26.76 5.93
N CYS A 143 11.77 -25.65 5.24
CA CYS A 143 11.05 -25.27 4.03
C CYS A 143 11.23 -26.30 2.89
N GLN A 144 12.43 -26.83 2.70
CA GLN A 144 12.66 -27.85 1.67
C GLN A 144 12.07 -29.21 2.06
N ILE A 145 12.18 -29.62 3.34
CA ILE A 145 11.53 -30.83 3.86
C ILE A 145 10.00 -30.74 3.71
N TYR A 146 9.42 -29.57 4.02
CA TYR A 146 7.99 -29.35 3.81
C TYR A 146 7.58 -29.54 2.35
N LYS A 147 8.38 -29.07 1.39
CA LYS A 147 8.14 -29.28 -0.04
C LYS A 147 8.19 -30.76 -0.44
N MET A 148 9.03 -31.55 0.19
CA MET A 148 9.10 -33.02 -0.02
C MET A 148 7.88 -33.74 0.57
N ALA A 149 7.38 -33.27 1.71
CA ALA A 149 6.24 -33.86 2.41
C ALA A 149 4.89 -33.44 1.82
N VAL A 150 4.85 -32.31 1.08
CA VAL A 150 3.66 -31.85 0.37
C VAL A 150 3.47 -32.68 -0.89
N ASP A 151 2.26 -33.15 -1.04
CA ASP A 151 1.73 -34.03 -2.08
C ASP A 151 2.38 -33.83 -3.46
N THR A 152 2.98 -34.87 -4.01
CA THR A 152 3.57 -34.89 -5.36
C THR A 152 2.57 -34.59 -6.48
N GLU A 153 1.27 -34.59 -6.18
CA GLU A 153 0.15 -34.24 -7.07
C GLU A 153 -0.13 -32.74 -7.18
N ALA A 154 0.63 -31.89 -6.49
CA ALA A 154 0.44 -30.44 -6.50
C ALA A 154 1.63 -29.69 -7.12
N ASP A 155 1.33 -28.59 -7.84
CA ASP A 155 2.32 -27.64 -8.31
C ASP A 155 2.49 -26.50 -7.28
N TYR A 156 3.73 -26.22 -6.94
CA TYR A 156 4.11 -25.03 -6.18
C TYR A 156 4.56 -23.93 -7.15
N ILE A 157 3.81 -22.85 -7.19
CA ILE A 157 4.07 -21.70 -8.07
C ILE A 157 4.59 -20.57 -7.22
N LYS A 158 5.86 -20.19 -7.40
CA LYS A 158 6.45 -18.99 -6.81
C LYS A 158 6.26 -17.81 -7.76
N ILE A 159 5.81 -16.69 -7.24
CA ILE A 159 5.56 -15.46 -8.00
C ILE A 159 6.49 -14.36 -7.50
N TRP A 160 7.16 -13.70 -8.43
CA TRP A 160 8.08 -12.60 -8.13
C TRP A 160 7.33 -11.26 -8.16
N PRO A 161 7.63 -10.36 -7.22
CA PRO A 161 6.95 -9.08 -7.16
C PRO A 161 7.38 -8.14 -8.28
N ASP A 162 6.42 -7.55 -8.97
CA ASP A 162 6.65 -6.37 -9.80
C ASP A 162 6.63 -5.11 -8.93
N ARG A 163 7.74 -4.38 -8.90
CA ARG A 163 7.91 -3.12 -8.16
C ARG A 163 7.91 -1.87 -9.04
N LYS A 164 7.84 -2.03 -10.37
CA LYS A 164 8.03 -0.93 -11.32
C LYS A 164 6.73 -0.48 -11.97
N THR A 165 5.87 -1.41 -12.33
CA THR A 165 4.62 -1.08 -13.01
C THR A 165 3.66 -0.36 -12.08
N MET A 166 3.12 0.77 -12.52
CA MET A 166 2.08 1.46 -11.79
C MET A 166 0.81 0.61 -11.79
N GLN A 167 0.31 0.30 -10.59
CA GLN A 167 -0.93 -0.44 -10.39
C GLN A 167 -2.10 0.54 -10.27
N GLY A 168 -3.23 0.19 -10.84
CA GLY A 168 -4.49 0.96 -10.73
C GLY A 168 -5.28 0.64 -9.46
N ASN A 169 -4.61 0.40 -8.34
CA ASN A 169 -5.26 0.07 -7.08
C ASN A 169 -6.11 1.25 -6.57
N PRO A 170 -7.36 1.02 -6.16
CA PRO A 170 -8.19 2.09 -5.62
C PRO A 170 -7.66 2.59 -4.27
N LEU A 171 -7.82 3.87 -3.99
CA LEU A 171 -7.25 4.59 -2.83
C LEU A 171 -5.74 4.34 -2.65
N SER A 172 -4.98 4.39 -3.76
CA SER A 172 -3.53 4.16 -3.72
C SER A 172 -2.83 4.92 -4.85
N GLY A 173 -1.68 5.48 -4.57
CA GLY A 173 -0.80 6.10 -5.57
C GLY A 173 -0.86 7.63 -5.61
N TRP A 174 -0.27 8.20 -6.66
CA TRP A 174 -0.21 9.64 -6.87
C TRP A 174 -1.54 10.23 -7.34
N VAL A 175 -1.80 11.49 -6.92
CA VAL A 175 -2.99 12.27 -7.26
C VAL A 175 -2.59 13.53 -8.00
N VAL A 176 -3.22 13.79 -9.13
CA VAL A 176 -3.16 15.09 -9.83
C VAL A 176 -4.15 16.05 -9.17
N TYR A 177 -3.77 17.30 -9.00
CA TYR A 177 -4.59 18.27 -8.31
C TYR A 177 -4.99 19.43 -9.24
N ALA A 178 -6.28 19.71 -9.31
CA ALA A 178 -6.88 20.85 -10.00
C ALA A 178 -7.63 21.72 -9.00
N ASN A 179 -7.27 23.01 -8.92
CA ASN A 179 -7.96 23.98 -8.11
C ASN A 179 -8.81 24.94 -8.97
N GLU A 180 -9.42 25.95 -8.38
CA GLU A 180 -10.25 26.94 -9.06
C GLU A 180 -9.52 27.77 -10.13
N ASN A 181 -8.17 27.74 -10.14
CA ASN A 181 -7.34 28.50 -11.08
C ASN A 181 -6.84 27.64 -12.26
N VAL A 182 -7.48 26.52 -12.54
CA VAL A 182 -7.13 25.67 -13.68
C VAL A 182 -7.11 26.46 -14.97
N SER A 183 -5.99 26.39 -15.72
CA SER A 183 -5.83 27.03 -17.04
C SER A 183 -6.42 26.17 -18.16
N ASP A 184 -6.74 26.79 -19.31
CA ASP A 184 -7.27 26.06 -20.47
C ASP A 184 -6.27 25.07 -21.06
N ASP A 185 -4.98 25.26 -20.80
CA ASP A 185 -3.88 24.40 -21.22
C ASP A 185 -3.42 23.40 -20.14
N PHE A 186 -4.24 23.17 -19.09
CA PHE A 186 -3.95 22.29 -17.96
C PHE A 186 -3.39 20.94 -18.41
N TRP A 187 -4.15 20.20 -19.21
CA TRP A 187 -3.72 18.88 -19.68
C TRP A 187 -2.52 18.94 -20.61
N LYS A 188 -2.41 19.98 -21.45
CA LYS A 188 -1.25 20.18 -22.31
C LYS A 188 0.04 20.30 -21.49
N LYS A 189 0.01 21.03 -20.37
CA LYS A 189 1.16 21.14 -19.46
C LYS A 189 1.50 19.84 -18.80
N TYR A 190 0.49 19.13 -18.30
CA TYR A 190 0.69 17.87 -17.58
C TYR A 190 1.00 16.67 -18.49
N ASP A 191 0.78 16.76 -19.79
CA ASP A 191 1.21 15.77 -20.76
C ASP A 191 2.67 16.00 -21.24
N HIS A 192 3.31 17.11 -20.84
CA HIS A 192 4.65 17.48 -21.32
C HIS A 192 5.53 17.98 -20.16
N ILE A 193 5.74 17.13 -19.15
CA ILE A 193 6.58 17.44 -17.99
C ILE A 193 8.02 17.00 -18.30
N TYR A 194 8.95 17.94 -18.38
CA TYR A 194 10.36 17.60 -18.56
C TYR A 194 10.97 17.10 -17.25
N VAL A 195 11.64 15.94 -17.31
CA VAL A 195 12.35 15.31 -16.21
C VAL A 195 13.85 15.40 -16.48
N PRO A 196 14.58 16.30 -15.80
CA PRO A 196 16.02 16.50 -16.05
C PRO A 196 16.84 15.21 -15.87
N GLU A 197 16.52 14.43 -14.86
CA GLU A 197 17.22 13.17 -14.54
C GLU A 197 17.09 12.12 -15.66
N LYS A 198 15.97 12.10 -16.37
CA LYS A 198 15.75 11.21 -17.52
C LYS A 198 16.16 11.82 -18.86
N GLY A 199 16.37 13.14 -18.91
CA GLY A 199 16.61 13.86 -20.15
C GLY A 199 15.44 13.80 -21.14
N THR A 200 14.21 13.56 -20.68
CA THR A 200 13.03 13.39 -21.53
C THR A 200 11.78 13.99 -20.91
N THR A 201 10.71 14.06 -21.69
CA THR A 201 9.39 14.52 -21.27
C THR A 201 8.49 13.32 -20.97
N VAL A 202 7.68 13.43 -19.92
CA VAL A 202 6.73 12.42 -19.45
C VAL A 202 5.32 12.99 -19.37
N LYS A 203 4.31 12.11 -19.27
CA LYS A 203 2.92 12.48 -19.00
C LYS A 203 2.62 12.21 -17.53
N ILE A 204 1.85 13.10 -16.90
CA ILE A 204 1.42 12.91 -15.50
C ILE A 204 0.61 11.61 -15.33
N SER A 205 -0.15 11.21 -16.36
CA SER A 205 -0.92 9.97 -16.39
C SER A 205 -0.07 8.70 -16.35
N ASP A 206 1.23 8.79 -16.59
CA ASP A 206 2.15 7.66 -16.42
C ASP A 206 2.42 7.37 -14.93
N TYR A 207 2.08 8.30 -14.04
CA TYR A 207 2.38 8.25 -12.60
C TYR A 207 1.14 8.31 -11.70
N ALA A 208 0.04 8.90 -12.15
CA ALA A 208 -1.17 9.11 -11.36
C ALA A 208 -2.42 8.53 -12.03
N ARG A 209 -3.37 8.07 -11.20
CA ARG A 209 -4.67 7.53 -11.64
C ARG A 209 -5.86 8.28 -11.07
N THR A 210 -5.64 9.37 -10.33
CA THR A 210 -6.70 10.16 -9.70
C THR A 210 -6.49 11.64 -9.99
N LEU A 211 -7.57 12.31 -10.39
CA LEU A 211 -7.64 13.77 -10.43
C LEU A 211 -8.47 14.27 -9.24
N TYR A 212 -7.86 15.05 -8.34
CA TYR A 212 -8.53 15.73 -7.26
C TYR A 212 -8.90 17.15 -7.67
N ILE A 213 -10.20 17.47 -7.60
CA ILE A 213 -10.78 18.78 -7.97
C ILE A 213 -11.25 19.48 -6.71
N ARG A 214 -10.53 20.53 -6.29
CA ARG A 214 -10.92 21.42 -5.22
C ARG A 214 -11.40 22.74 -5.82
N THR A 215 -12.70 23.03 -5.75
CA THR A 215 -13.23 24.27 -6.28
C THR A 215 -14.43 24.76 -5.46
N HIS A 216 -14.91 25.95 -5.81
CA HIS A 216 -15.99 26.62 -5.10
C HIS A 216 -17.34 25.93 -5.31
N TRP A 217 -18.22 25.99 -4.30
CA TRP A 217 -19.60 25.57 -4.44
C TRP A 217 -20.29 26.36 -5.57
N SER A 218 -20.03 27.69 -5.70
CA SER A 218 -20.54 28.51 -6.80
C SER A 218 -20.10 28.03 -8.20
N THR A 219 -19.00 27.32 -8.32
CA THR A 219 -18.58 26.69 -9.59
C THR A 219 -19.40 25.44 -9.87
N PHE A 220 -19.68 24.62 -8.85
CA PHE A 220 -20.49 23.41 -8.99
C PHE A 220 -21.98 23.68 -9.10
N ASN A 221 -22.46 24.78 -8.51
CA ASN A 221 -23.89 25.12 -8.45
C ASN A 221 -24.09 26.64 -8.53
N PRO A 222 -23.91 27.23 -9.73
CA PRO A 222 -23.96 28.70 -9.91
C PRO A 222 -25.33 29.34 -9.64
N ALA A 223 -26.42 28.58 -9.80
CA ALA A 223 -27.79 28.98 -9.48
C ALA A 223 -28.54 27.76 -8.91
N GLU A 224 -29.65 27.99 -8.21
CA GLU A 224 -30.46 26.92 -7.64
C GLU A 224 -30.95 25.97 -8.74
N GLY A 225 -30.65 24.67 -8.60
CA GLY A 225 -30.99 23.64 -9.59
C GLY A 225 -30.14 23.64 -10.88
N VAL A 226 -29.16 24.54 -11.00
CA VAL A 226 -28.22 24.56 -12.13
C VAL A 226 -26.86 24.08 -11.69
N TYR A 227 -26.34 23.08 -12.37
CA TYR A 227 -25.09 22.42 -11.95
C TYR A 227 -23.95 22.62 -12.93
N GLY A 228 -22.76 22.94 -12.38
CA GLY A 228 -21.57 23.25 -13.16
C GLY A 228 -21.03 22.07 -13.94
N TRP A 229 -21.24 20.85 -13.48
CA TRP A 229 -20.85 19.63 -14.23
C TRP A 229 -21.62 19.46 -15.54
N ASP A 230 -22.77 20.14 -15.70
CA ASP A 230 -23.55 20.20 -16.95
C ASP A 230 -23.29 21.48 -17.76
N THR A 231 -23.00 22.60 -17.07
CA THR A 231 -23.00 23.93 -17.66
C THR A 231 -21.65 24.64 -17.71
N ASN A 232 -20.66 24.24 -16.91
CA ASN A 232 -19.35 24.88 -16.89
C ASN A 232 -18.39 24.15 -17.83
N GLU A 233 -18.15 24.69 -19.00
CA GLU A 233 -17.32 24.09 -20.04
C GLU A 233 -15.87 23.87 -19.60
N LYS A 234 -15.32 24.73 -18.74
CA LYS A 234 -13.97 24.55 -18.21
C LYS A 234 -13.88 23.34 -17.27
N LEU A 235 -14.83 23.23 -16.34
CA LEU A 235 -14.92 22.08 -15.44
C LEU A 235 -15.10 20.78 -16.22
N LYS A 236 -15.99 20.77 -17.22
CA LYS A 236 -16.25 19.61 -18.10
C LYS A 236 -14.98 19.18 -18.85
N LYS A 237 -14.22 20.14 -19.43
CA LYS A 237 -12.96 19.84 -20.13
C LYS A 237 -11.91 19.22 -19.20
N VAL A 238 -11.80 19.71 -17.96
CA VAL A 238 -10.85 19.19 -16.98
C VAL A 238 -11.23 17.77 -16.57
N ILE A 239 -12.50 17.53 -16.29
CA ILE A 239 -13.05 16.20 -15.95
C ILE A 239 -12.87 15.24 -17.13
N GLN A 240 -13.32 15.61 -18.33
CA GLN A 240 -13.19 14.74 -19.50
C GLN A 240 -11.74 14.40 -19.80
N GLY A 241 -10.85 15.38 -19.70
CA GLY A 241 -9.42 15.14 -19.89
C GLY A 241 -8.82 14.14 -18.88
N ALA A 242 -9.32 14.07 -17.65
CA ALA A 242 -8.94 13.04 -16.68
C ALA A 242 -9.45 11.66 -17.13
N LEU A 243 -10.72 11.58 -17.50
CA LEU A 243 -11.36 10.33 -17.95
C LEU A 243 -10.69 9.77 -19.21
N ASP A 244 -10.34 10.63 -20.18
CA ASP A 244 -9.60 10.24 -21.39
C ASP A 244 -8.22 9.64 -21.09
N ARG A 245 -7.66 9.95 -19.91
CA ARG A 245 -6.39 9.41 -19.42
C ARG A 245 -6.56 8.21 -18.47
N GLY A 246 -7.78 7.69 -18.35
CA GLY A 246 -8.09 6.58 -17.46
C GLY A 246 -7.98 6.92 -15.97
N MET A 247 -8.12 8.20 -15.61
CA MET A 247 -8.11 8.65 -14.22
C MET A 247 -9.51 8.62 -13.63
N ARG A 248 -9.59 8.41 -12.31
CA ARG A 248 -10.79 8.60 -11.51
C ARG A 248 -10.80 9.99 -10.90
N LEU A 249 -11.93 10.44 -10.43
CA LEU A 249 -12.13 11.78 -9.90
C LEU A 249 -12.17 11.77 -8.38
N SER A 250 -11.80 12.88 -7.77
CA SER A 250 -12.04 13.17 -6.36
C SER A 250 -12.39 14.63 -6.20
N PHE A 251 -13.13 14.99 -5.15
CA PHE A 251 -13.67 16.33 -5.04
C PHE A 251 -13.59 16.87 -3.62
N ARG A 252 -13.30 18.19 -3.51
CA ARG A 252 -13.58 19.04 -2.35
C ARG A 252 -14.42 20.25 -2.80
N VAL A 253 -15.54 20.45 -2.14
CA VAL A 253 -16.38 21.63 -2.34
C VAL A 253 -16.02 22.67 -1.30
N VAL A 254 -15.64 23.87 -1.72
CA VAL A 254 -15.27 24.98 -0.83
C VAL A 254 -16.40 25.99 -0.73
N VAL A 255 -16.82 26.32 0.48
CA VAL A 255 -17.92 27.28 0.73
C VAL A 255 -17.44 28.64 1.21
N ASP A 256 -16.22 28.78 1.70
CA ASP A 256 -15.67 30.00 2.28
C ASP A 256 -14.74 30.74 1.32
N SER A 257 -15.02 32.03 1.09
CA SER A 257 -14.40 32.85 0.05
C SER A 257 -13.33 33.81 0.56
N ARG A 258 -13.07 33.88 1.85
CA ARG A 258 -12.33 34.99 2.49
C ARG A 258 -11.06 35.45 1.80
N ASP A 259 -10.27 34.52 1.26
CA ASP A 259 -9.02 34.83 0.58
C ASP A 259 -9.07 34.57 -0.93
N ARG A 260 -10.28 34.41 -1.50
CA ARG A 260 -10.46 34.07 -2.90
C ARG A 260 -10.86 35.31 -3.74
N LYS A 261 -10.62 35.22 -5.04
CA LYS A 261 -11.00 36.26 -5.98
C LYS A 261 -12.53 36.40 -6.11
N ASN A 262 -13.23 35.26 -6.11
CA ASN A 262 -14.68 35.18 -6.27
C ASN A 262 -15.32 34.59 -5.00
N GLU A 263 -16.62 34.85 -4.80
CA GLU A 263 -17.39 34.22 -3.73
C GLU A 263 -17.51 32.71 -3.96
N ALA A 264 -17.21 31.93 -2.94
CA ALA A 264 -17.26 30.46 -3.03
C ALA A 264 -18.70 29.95 -2.84
N THR A 265 -19.49 30.57 -2.00
CA THR A 265 -20.92 30.27 -1.85
C THR A 265 -21.72 31.00 -2.95
N PRO A 266 -22.67 30.32 -3.63
CA PRO A 266 -23.48 30.90 -4.69
C PRO A 266 -24.34 32.06 -4.19
N ALA A 267 -24.53 33.08 -5.03
CA ALA A 267 -25.31 34.29 -4.69
C ALA A 267 -26.76 33.98 -4.26
N TYR A 268 -27.40 32.99 -4.90
CA TYR A 268 -28.79 32.64 -4.60
C TYR A 268 -29.01 32.18 -3.15
N VAL A 269 -27.95 31.69 -2.46
CA VAL A 269 -28.01 31.27 -1.05
C VAL A 269 -28.19 32.50 -0.17
N PHE A 270 -27.44 33.56 -0.44
CA PHE A 270 -27.57 34.86 0.28
C PHE A 270 -28.85 35.59 -0.09
N ASP A 271 -29.25 35.51 -1.36
CA ASP A 271 -30.51 36.12 -1.85
C ASP A 271 -31.74 35.42 -1.20
N ALA A 272 -31.62 34.15 -0.83
CA ALA A 272 -32.63 33.43 -0.05
C ALA A 272 -32.67 33.84 1.44
N GLY A 273 -31.74 34.69 1.90
CA GLY A 273 -31.70 35.23 3.24
C GLY A 273 -30.70 34.58 4.19
N ALA A 274 -29.80 33.71 3.71
CA ALA A 274 -28.77 33.12 4.54
C ALA A 274 -27.85 34.17 5.15
N LYS A 275 -27.61 34.12 6.44
CA LYS A 275 -26.73 35.04 7.15
C LYS A 275 -25.27 34.78 6.76
N TYR A 276 -24.52 35.87 6.66
CA TYR A 276 -23.12 35.85 6.28
C TYR A 276 -22.30 36.88 7.05
N TYR A 277 -21.02 36.70 7.08
CA TYR A 277 -20.05 37.73 7.43
C TYR A 277 -19.25 38.12 6.18
N THR A 278 -18.63 39.29 6.23
CA THR A 278 -17.78 39.78 5.14
C THR A 278 -16.32 39.76 5.58
N ASP A 279 -15.46 39.24 4.73
CA ASP A 279 -14.02 39.25 4.90
C ASP A 279 -13.36 39.50 3.53
N ASN A 280 -12.42 40.45 3.45
CA ASN A 280 -11.80 40.88 2.19
C ASN A 280 -12.81 41.23 1.08
N GLY A 281 -13.95 41.81 1.47
CA GLY A 281 -15.02 42.20 0.54
C GLY A 281 -15.82 41.04 -0.06
N LYS A 282 -15.68 39.82 0.49
CA LYS A 282 -16.41 38.62 0.08
C LYS A 282 -17.36 38.19 1.18
N ARG A 283 -18.54 37.69 0.79
CA ARG A 283 -19.49 37.07 1.70
C ARG A 283 -19.09 35.63 1.95
N SER A 284 -19.08 35.21 3.21
CA SER A 284 -18.93 33.83 3.64
C SER A 284 -20.09 33.49 4.59
N PRO A 285 -20.76 32.34 4.41
CA PRO A 285 -21.93 32.00 5.21
C PRO A 285 -21.54 31.63 6.63
N TYR A 286 -22.46 31.84 7.56
CA TYR A 286 -22.39 31.18 8.86
C TYR A 286 -22.87 29.74 8.70
N PRO A 287 -22.08 28.74 9.07
CA PRO A 287 -22.43 27.32 8.85
C PRO A 287 -23.55 26.80 9.76
N ASP A 288 -23.91 27.57 10.80
CA ASP A 288 -25.06 27.33 11.68
C ASP A 288 -26.31 28.11 11.27
N ASP A 289 -26.30 28.76 10.07
CA ASP A 289 -27.51 29.39 9.51
C ASP A 289 -28.41 28.32 8.88
N PRO A 290 -29.71 28.26 9.24
CA PRO A 290 -30.62 27.24 8.74
C PRO A 290 -30.88 27.30 7.25
N ILE A 291 -30.86 28.50 6.62
CA ILE A 291 -31.08 28.67 5.18
C ILE A 291 -29.83 28.15 4.44
N PHE A 292 -28.63 28.49 4.93
CA PHE A 292 -27.40 27.94 4.39
C PHE A 292 -27.42 26.39 4.44
N GLN A 293 -27.76 25.84 5.58
CA GLN A 293 -27.80 24.39 5.76
C GLN A 293 -28.82 23.73 4.83
N GLU A 294 -30.01 24.30 4.66
CA GLU A 294 -31.01 23.78 3.72
C GLU A 294 -30.49 23.78 2.26
N LYS A 295 -29.94 24.90 1.80
CA LYS A 295 -29.45 25.02 0.42
C LYS A 295 -28.23 24.11 0.17
N TYR A 296 -27.32 24.04 1.12
CA TYR A 296 -26.15 23.17 1.00
C TYR A 296 -26.53 21.68 1.02
N ALA A 297 -27.48 21.29 1.85
CA ALA A 297 -27.98 19.91 1.88
C ALA A 297 -28.60 19.50 0.54
N LYS A 298 -29.42 20.36 -0.07
CA LYS A 298 -29.97 20.10 -1.42
C LYS A 298 -28.87 19.94 -2.48
N PHE A 299 -27.84 20.77 -2.39
CA PHE A 299 -26.70 20.65 -3.31
C PHE A 299 -25.94 19.34 -3.10
N ILE A 300 -25.62 18.95 -1.85
CA ILE A 300 -24.91 17.70 -1.57
C ILE A 300 -25.71 16.48 -2.01
N GLU A 301 -27.05 16.51 -1.86
CA GLU A 301 -27.91 15.45 -2.39
C GLU A 301 -27.76 15.30 -3.91
N ALA A 302 -27.86 16.41 -4.66
CA ALA A 302 -27.70 16.40 -6.12
C ALA A 302 -26.26 16.00 -6.53
N PHE A 303 -25.27 16.48 -5.78
CA PHE A 303 -23.87 16.13 -6.00
C PHE A 303 -23.61 14.64 -5.82
N ALA A 304 -24.20 14.03 -4.81
CA ALA A 304 -24.10 12.61 -4.58
C ALA A 304 -24.90 11.79 -5.62
N GLN A 305 -26.04 12.25 -6.09
CA GLN A 305 -26.74 11.61 -7.20
C GLN A 305 -25.85 11.47 -8.44
N LYS A 306 -24.96 12.45 -8.67
CA LYS A 306 -24.02 12.44 -9.80
C LYS A 306 -22.74 11.66 -9.50
N TYR A 307 -22.19 11.78 -8.29
CA TYR A 307 -20.82 11.39 -7.98
C TYR A 307 -20.66 10.31 -6.87
N ASN A 308 -21.75 9.74 -6.32
CA ASN A 308 -21.66 8.56 -5.47
C ASN A 308 -21.52 7.28 -6.33
N ASP A 309 -20.62 7.33 -7.30
CA ASP A 309 -20.29 6.27 -8.23
C ASP A 309 -18.84 5.82 -8.02
N PRO A 310 -18.60 4.61 -7.45
CA PRO A 310 -17.27 4.13 -7.14
C PRO A 310 -16.45 3.75 -8.38
N ASP A 311 -17.05 3.66 -9.57
CA ASP A 311 -16.32 3.43 -10.82
C ASP A 311 -15.77 4.75 -11.40
N LEU A 312 -16.37 5.87 -11.04
CA LEU A 312 -16.00 7.19 -11.49
C LEU A 312 -15.18 7.97 -10.45
N VAL A 313 -15.52 7.82 -9.16
CA VAL A 313 -14.99 8.66 -8.07
C VAL A 313 -14.19 7.83 -7.08
N GLU A 314 -12.98 8.31 -6.78
CA GLU A 314 -12.04 7.67 -5.86
C GLU A 314 -12.38 7.95 -4.40
N PHE A 315 -12.57 9.25 -4.08
CA PHE A 315 -12.98 9.71 -2.75
C PHE A 315 -13.65 11.10 -2.82
N ILE A 316 -14.40 11.43 -1.79
CA ILE A 316 -14.94 12.77 -1.54
C ILE A 316 -14.31 13.32 -0.25
N ASP A 317 -13.75 14.52 -0.34
CA ASP A 317 -13.30 15.28 0.81
C ASP A 317 -14.50 15.98 1.43
N GLY A 318 -15.05 15.35 2.45
CA GLY A 318 -16.43 15.51 2.88
C GLY A 318 -16.62 16.45 4.06
N TYR A 319 -16.05 17.67 4.04
CA TYR A 319 -16.35 18.70 5.01
C TYR A 319 -16.70 20.03 4.32
N GLY A 320 -15.76 20.63 3.62
CA GLY A 320 -15.99 21.80 2.78
C GLY A 320 -16.18 23.13 3.49
N LEU A 321 -16.40 23.13 4.81
CA LEU A 321 -16.59 24.32 5.63
C LEU A 321 -15.26 24.89 6.13
N GLY A 322 -15.29 26.18 6.52
CA GLY A 322 -14.10 26.90 6.96
C GLY A 322 -13.21 27.35 5.83
N LYS A 323 -12.09 27.96 6.18
CA LYS A 323 -11.12 28.45 5.20
C LYS A 323 -10.63 27.29 4.34
N TRP A 324 -10.67 27.44 3.03
CA TRP A 324 -10.32 26.44 2.01
C TRP A 324 -11.09 25.11 2.07
N GLY A 325 -12.14 25.05 2.90
CA GLY A 325 -12.87 23.79 3.15
C GLY A 325 -12.17 22.86 4.15
N GLU A 326 -11.26 23.37 4.96
CA GLU A 326 -10.35 22.62 5.83
C GLU A 326 -10.75 22.66 7.32
N ALA A 327 -11.99 23.06 7.63
CA ALA A 327 -12.56 23.06 8.98
C ALA A 327 -11.83 23.95 10.02
N HIS A 328 -11.07 24.95 9.60
CA HIS A 328 -10.43 25.90 10.50
C HIS A 328 -10.88 27.34 10.25
N THR A 329 -10.54 28.27 11.14
CA THR A 329 -10.92 29.68 11.08
C THR A 329 -12.44 29.86 10.91
N MET A 330 -13.20 28.99 11.56
CA MET A 330 -14.66 28.95 11.47
C MET A 330 -15.29 30.15 12.19
N LYS A 331 -16.39 30.71 11.62
CA LYS A 331 -17.22 31.71 12.29
C LYS A 331 -18.66 31.21 12.35
N TYR A 332 -19.28 31.34 13.50
CA TYR A 332 -20.64 30.88 13.79
C TYR A 332 -21.51 32.06 14.21
N ILE A 333 -22.82 31.97 14.02
CA ILE A 333 -23.80 32.88 14.64
C ILE A 333 -23.73 32.74 16.15
N ASP A 334 -23.76 31.47 16.64
CA ASP A 334 -23.49 31.14 18.03
C ASP A 334 -22.33 30.13 18.09
N PRO A 335 -21.18 30.47 18.72
CA PRO A 335 -20.04 29.57 18.83
C PRO A 335 -20.35 28.22 19.51
N LYS A 336 -21.43 28.13 20.30
CA LYS A 336 -21.88 26.88 20.91
C LYS A 336 -22.38 25.86 19.89
N ASN A 337 -22.71 26.30 18.67
CA ASN A 337 -23.20 25.43 17.60
C ASN A 337 -22.10 24.63 16.89
N ARG A 338 -20.81 24.82 17.26
CA ARG A 338 -19.66 24.16 16.63
C ARG A 338 -19.85 22.65 16.47
N GLU A 339 -20.17 21.96 17.54
CA GLU A 339 -20.37 20.51 17.52
C GLU A 339 -21.61 20.10 16.72
N ALA A 340 -22.70 20.83 16.85
CA ALA A 340 -23.92 20.57 16.08
C ALA A 340 -23.66 20.73 14.57
N VAL A 341 -22.90 21.74 14.15
CA VAL A 341 -22.50 21.95 12.75
C VAL A 341 -21.55 20.83 12.29
N PHE A 342 -20.59 20.44 13.11
CA PHE A 342 -19.69 19.33 12.78
C PHE A 342 -20.44 18.03 12.54
N ASN A 343 -21.39 17.70 13.44
CA ASN A 343 -22.21 16.52 13.29
C ASN A 343 -23.13 16.63 12.07
N TRP A 344 -23.81 17.77 11.89
CA TRP A 344 -24.66 17.99 10.73
C TRP A 344 -23.93 17.74 9.40
N ILE A 345 -22.75 18.35 9.21
CA ILE A 345 -22.03 18.25 7.95
C ILE A 345 -21.50 16.84 7.70
N THR A 346 -20.94 16.19 8.74
CA THR A 346 -20.43 14.82 8.60
C THR A 346 -21.56 13.83 8.35
N ASP A 347 -22.69 13.96 9.04
CA ASP A 347 -23.88 13.11 8.83
C ASP A 347 -24.47 13.31 7.43
N LEU A 348 -24.49 14.56 6.92
CA LEU A 348 -24.95 14.87 5.58
C LEU A 348 -24.14 14.12 4.50
N TYR A 349 -22.80 14.14 4.59
CA TYR A 349 -21.96 13.43 3.64
C TYR A 349 -22.10 11.92 3.77
N VAL A 350 -22.11 11.35 4.99
CA VAL A 350 -22.29 9.91 5.22
C VAL A 350 -23.63 9.42 4.68
N LYS A 351 -24.70 10.21 4.87
CA LYS A 351 -26.04 9.89 4.35
C LYS A 351 -26.06 9.72 2.85
N HIS A 352 -25.36 10.59 2.11
CA HIS A 352 -25.46 10.66 0.65
C HIS A 352 -24.34 9.91 -0.08
N PHE A 353 -23.13 9.81 0.48
CA PHE A 353 -22.00 9.09 -0.11
C PHE A 353 -21.80 7.73 0.55
N THR A 354 -22.62 6.77 0.15
CA THR A 354 -22.64 5.41 0.73
C THR A 354 -21.72 4.42 0.01
N LYS A 355 -21.24 4.75 -1.19
CA LYS A 355 -20.42 3.88 -2.05
C LYS A 355 -19.00 4.41 -2.24
N VAL A 356 -18.85 5.71 -2.25
CA VAL A 356 -17.57 6.40 -2.45
C VAL A 356 -16.96 6.73 -1.09
N PRO A 357 -15.67 6.40 -0.86
CA PRO A 357 -14.97 6.73 0.37
C PRO A 357 -15.00 8.23 0.70
N LEU A 358 -15.19 8.52 1.97
CA LEU A 358 -15.15 9.88 2.51
C LEU A 358 -13.81 10.12 3.21
N VAL A 359 -13.23 11.30 3.03
CA VAL A 359 -12.06 11.77 3.78
C VAL A 359 -12.35 13.09 4.46
N ILE A 360 -11.65 13.38 5.55
CA ILE A 360 -11.72 14.63 6.29
C ILE A 360 -10.32 15.13 6.58
N ASN A 361 -10.08 16.43 6.42
CA ASN A 361 -8.83 17.04 6.83
C ASN A 361 -8.72 16.99 8.37
N TYR A 362 -7.61 16.44 8.90
CA TYR A 362 -7.40 16.35 10.34
C TYR A 362 -6.31 17.33 10.81
N HIS A 363 -6.63 18.13 11.79
CA HIS A 363 -5.68 19.05 12.42
C HIS A 363 -6.15 19.46 13.82
N ARG A 364 -5.28 20.08 14.56
CA ARG A 364 -5.46 20.46 15.98
C ARG A 364 -6.52 21.55 16.25
N TRP A 365 -7.14 22.16 15.22
CA TRP A 365 -8.15 23.25 15.36
C TRP A 365 -9.46 22.94 14.62
N MET A 366 -9.93 21.70 14.64
CA MET A 366 -11.14 21.28 13.92
C MET A 366 -12.38 22.04 14.33
N GLY A 367 -12.99 22.75 13.37
CA GLY A 367 -14.19 23.55 13.60
C GLY A 367 -13.98 24.81 14.46
N ALA A 368 -12.75 25.12 14.84
CA ALA A 368 -12.44 26.27 15.69
C ALA A 368 -12.27 27.57 14.88
N GLY A 369 -12.39 28.71 15.58
CA GLY A 369 -12.23 30.03 15.00
C GLY A 369 -10.78 30.47 14.74
N LYS A 370 -9.82 29.58 14.99
CA LYS A 370 -8.39 29.84 14.82
C LYS A 370 -7.85 29.22 13.54
N ASP A 371 -6.75 29.80 13.04
CA ASP A 371 -5.87 29.17 12.07
C ASP A 371 -4.99 28.13 12.81
N TRP A 372 -4.57 27.10 12.14
CA TRP A 372 -3.77 26.01 12.69
C TRP A 372 -2.25 26.20 12.47
N ALA A 373 -1.88 27.25 11.72
CA ALA A 373 -0.49 27.58 11.47
C ALA A 373 0.28 28.03 12.72
N GLY A 374 1.51 27.56 12.88
CA GLY A 374 2.51 28.12 13.80
C GLY A 374 2.25 27.94 15.29
N GLU A 375 1.21 27.26 15.72
CA GLU A 375 0.88 27.11 17.14
C GLU A 375 1.13 25.68 17.63
N GLU A 376 1.84 25.52 18.75
CA GLU A 376 1.97 24.23 19.45
C GLU A 376 0.69 23.87 20.22
N ASN A 377 -0.15 24.85 20.54
CA ASN A 377 -1.40 24.65 21.24
C ASN A 377 -2.46 24.00 20.33
N PHE A 378 -3.36 23.27 20.92
CA PHE A 378 -4.44 22.58 20.24
C PHE A 378 -5.78 22.80 20.97
N ASP A 379 -6.86 22.66 20.22
CA ASP A 379 -8.21 22.67 20.78
C ASP A 379 -8.54 21.26 21.33
N PRO A 380 -8.96 21.14 22.60
CA PRO A 380 -9.24 19.86 23.26
C PRO A 380 -10.29 19.01 22.56
N ASP A 381 -11.28 19.66 21.89
CA ASP A 381 -12.36 18.97 21.22
C ASP A 381 -11.97 18.41 19.85
N SER A 382 -10.87 18.89 19.24
CA SER A 382 -10.49 18.50 17.89
C SER A 382 -10.33 16.99 17.74
N LYS A 383 -9.67 16.33 18.71
CA LYS A 383 -9.52 14.88 18.69
C LYS A 383 -10.88 14.17 18.75
N ARG A 384 -11.76 14.59 19.65
CA ARG A 384 -13.08 13.97 19.85
C ARG A 384 -13.95 14.09 18.61
N LEU A 385 -13.97 15.28 17.98
CA LEU A 385 -14.70 15.52 16.74
C LEU A 385 -14.19 14.64 15.60
N LEU A 386 -12.88 14.57 15.42
CA LEU A 386 -12.26 13.74 14.39
C LEU A 386 -12.46 12.24 14.62
N ASP A 387 -12.35 11.77 15.87
CA ASP A 387 -12.65 10.38 16.22
C ASP A 387 -14.10 10.03 15.84
N SER A 388 -15.07 10.94 16.15
CA SER A 388 -16.47 10.77 15.74
C SER A 388 -16.63 10.69 14.22
N ALA A 389 -15.91 11.49 13.44
CA ALA A 389 -15.93 11.39 11.98
C ALA A 389 -15.38 10.05 11.49
N CYS A 390 -14.26 9.58 12.06
CA CYS A 390 -13.70 8.27 11.73
C CYS A 390 -14.66 7.11 12.10
N GLU A 391 -15.37 7.21 13.23
CA GLU A 391 -16.40 6.23 13.61
C GLU A 391 -17.57 6.21 12.63
N LYS A 392 -17.95 7.37 12.08
CA LYS A 392 -18.95 7.49 11.01
C LYS A 392 -18.47 6.95 9.66
N GLY A 393 -17.19 6.61 9.52
CA GLY A 393 -16.62 6.00 8.32
C GLY A 393 -15.75 6.92 7.45
N PHE A 394 -15.39 8.10 7.96
CA PHE A 394 -14.39 8.93 7.29
C PHE A 394 -13.00 8.33 7.40
N SER A 395 -12.22 8.51 6.36
CA SER A 395 -10.78 8.33 6.30
C SER A 395 -10.07 9.66 6.52
N LEU A 396 -8.76 9.65 6.63
CA LEU A 396 -8.00 10.83 7.02
C LEU A 396 -7.29 11.45 5.82
N ARG A 397 -7.36 12.77 5.71
CA ARG A 397 -6.55 13.56 4.80
C ARG A 397 -5.91 14.69 5.59
N HIS A 398 -4.67 15.02 5.30
CA HIS A 398 -4.03 16.19 5.90
C HIS A 398 -3.38 17.02 4.80
N ASP A 399 -3.57 18.31 4.89
CA ASP A 399 -2.92 19.28 4.02
C ASP A 399 -1.57 19.70 4.63
N ALA A 400 -0.59 20.07 3.80
CA ALA A 400 0.73 20.56 4.21
C ALA A 400 1.66 19.56 4.92
N PHE A 401 1.64 18.28 4.55
CA PHE A 401 2.71 17.36 4.94
C PHE A 401 4.09 17.93 4.60
N GLY A 402 5.08 17.61 5.42
CA GLY A 402 6.44 18.16 5.30
C GLY A 402 6.61 19.53 5.97
N MET A 403 5.55 20.31 6.18
CA MET A 403 5.61 21.65 6.77
C MET A 403 5.36 21.58 8.27
N ARG A 404 6.40 21.76 9.07
CA ARG A 404 6.32 21.69 10.56
C ARG A 404 5.38 22.71 11.17
N GLU A 405 5.19 23.85 10.51
CA GLU A 405 4.22 24.85 10.92
C GLU A 405 2.79 24.30 10.99
N TYR A 406 2.44 23.35 10.12
CA TYR A 406 1.10 22.80 9.98
C TYR A 406 1.00 21.32 10.39
N TYR A 407 1.91 20.48 9.89
CA TYR A 407 2.00 19.06 10.24
C TYR A 407 2.97 18.90 11.41
N GLY A 408 2.48 19.27 12.60
CA GLY A 408 3.25 19.27 13.84
C GLY A 408 3.16 17.95 14.63
N GLN A 409 3.58 18.00 15.88
CA GLN A 409 3.61 16.82 16.75
C GLN A 409 2.19 16.30 17.07
N TRP A 410 1.20 17.22 17.18
CA TRP A 410 -0.18 16.83 17.45
C TRP A 410 -0.73 15.96 16.32
N GLU A 411 -0.58 16.37 15.06
CA GLU A 411 -1.07 15.67 13.88
C GLU A 411 -0.40 14.31 13.73
N ARG A 412 0.93 14.23 13.95
CA ARG A 412 1.69 12.99 13.96
C ARG A 412 1.21 12.01 15.03
N ASN A 413 0.91 12.51 16.22
CA ASN A 413 0.37 11.67 17.31
C ASN A 413 -1.09 11.27 17.04
N TYR A 414 -1.89 12.16 16.45
CA TYR A 414 -3.29 11.88 16.16
C TYR A 414 -3.46 10.74 15.15
N VAL A 415 -2.66 10.72 14.09
CA VAL A 415 -2.80 9.72 13.02
C VAL A 415 -2.40 8.30 13.45
N LYS A 416 -1.46 8.15 14.38
CA LYS A 416 -0.89 6.85 14.79
C LYS A 416 -1.92 5.76 15.10
N PRO A 417 -2.96 5.98 15.92
CA PRO A 417 -3.95 4.95 16.23
C PRO A 417 -4.86 4.58 15.04
N TRP A 418 -4.86 5.39 13.99
CA TRP A 418 -5.66 5.19 12.77
C TRP A 418 -4.91 4.50 11.64
N ILE A 419 -3.58 4.47 11.68
CA ILE A 419 -2.74 3.75 10.70
C ILE A 419 -3.23 2.30 10.60
N MET A 420 -3.39 1.80 9.37
CA MET A 420 -3.96 0.48 9.03
C MET A 420 -5.43 0.24 9.48
N LYS A 421 -6.12 1.27 9.97
CA LYS A 421 -7.56 1.23 10.27
C LYS A 421 -8.35 2.14 9.36
N ARG A 422 -7.75 3.26 8.95
CA ARG A 422 -8.28 4.21 7.99
C ARG A 422 -7.17 4.61 7.03
N PRO A 423 -7.42 4.66 5.72
CA PRO A 423 -6.43 5.19 4.78
C PRO A 423 -6.11 6.64 5.12
N VAL A 424 -4.84 7.00 4.98
CA VAL A 424 -4.35 8.35 5.16
C VAL A 424 -3.95 8.88 3.79
N LEU A 425 -4.45 10.07 3.44
CA LEU A 425 -4.16 10.78 2.20
C LEU A 425 -3.37 12.04 2.52
N LEU A 426 -2.45 12.39 1.65
CA LEU A 426 -1.53 13.50 1.83
C LEU A 426 -1.77 14.59 0.78
N GLU A 427 -1.96 15.83 1.23
CA GLU A 427 -1.63 17.01 0.43
C GLU A 427 -0.28 17.55 0.91
N GLY A 428 0.65 17.76 -0.03
CA GLY A 428 2.00 18.18 0.29
C GLY A 428 2.13 19.64 0.70
N GLY A 429 3.32 20.02 1.13
CA GLY A 429 3.72 21.39 1.40
C GLY A 429 3.87 22.22 0.12
N TRP A 430 4.48 23.37 0.23
CA TRP A 430 4.61 24.33 -0.89
C TRP A 430 6.04 24.83 -1.05
N ILE A 431 6.39 25.18 -2.29
CA ILE A 431 7.66 25.81 -2.65
C ILE A 431 7.50 27.22 -3.23
N VAL A 432 6.31 27.56 -3.74
CA VAL A 432 6.04 28.82 -4.48
C VAL A 432 4.98 29.70 -3.83
N SER A 433 4.53 29.39 -2.61
CA SER A 433 3.52 30.17 -1.94
C SER A 433 4.07 31.50 -1.38
N LYS A 434 3.16 32.38 -0.95
CA LYS A 434 3.52 33.62 -0.24
C LYS A 434 4.21 33.38 1.10
N HIS A 435 4.12 32.16 1.65
CA HIS A 435 4.88 31.68 2.79
C HIS A 435 6.10 30.92 2.28
N PRO A 436 7.28 31.53 2.20
CA PRO A 436 8.45 30.84 1.69
C PRO A 436 8.79 29.64 2.58
N TYR A 437 8.97 28.47 1.96
CA TYR A 437 9.26 27.22 2.67
C TYR A 437 10.51 27.30 3.57
N HIS A 438 11.46 28.18 3.26
CA HIS A 438 12.66 28.41 4.08
C HIS A 438 12.38 29.12 5.43
N ASN A 439 11.16 29.66 5.62
CA ASN A 439 10.69 30.19 6.91
C ASN A 439 10.03 29.12 7.78
N ASP A 440 9.69 27.96 7.20
CA ASP A 440 9.12 26.86 7.96
C ASP A 440 10.10 26.35 9.01
N PRO A 441 9.64 26.00 10.23
CA PRO A 441 10.51 25.44 11.29
C PRO A 441 11.27 24.17 10.90
N SER A 442 10.91 23.51 9.80
CA SER A 442 11.68 22.40 9.21
C SER A 442 13.08 22.79 8.75
N GLY A 443 13.32 24.08 8.49
CA GLY A 443 14.63 24.59 8.12
C GLY A 443 15.06 24.26 6.70
N TYR A 444 14.14 24.01 5.80
CA TYR A 444 14.39 23.68 4.39
C TYR A 444 15.20 24.75 3.67
N LYS A 445 16.15 24.33 2.83
CA LYS A 445 17.01 25.20 2.03
C LYS A 445 16.65 25.18 0.54
N THR A 446 16.11 24.08 0.05
CA THR A 446 15.79 23.85 -1.33
C THR A 446 14.38 23.27 -1.50
N ALA A 447 13.81 23.38 -2.70
CA ALA A 447 12.56 22.72 -3.03
C ALA A 447 12.66 21.19 -2.87
N LYS A 448 13.83 20.61 -3.14
CA LYS A 448 14.09 19.18 -2.93
C LYS A 448 13.94 18.79 -1.47
N ASP A 449 14.39 19.61 -0.53
CA ASP A 449 14.26 19.32 0.91
C ASP A 449 12.78 19.25 1.33
N VAL A 450 11.94 20.13 0.76
CA VAL A 450 10.47 20.08 0.98
C VAL A 450 9.91 18.75 0.50
N ARG A 451 10.27 18.31 -0.72
CA ARG A 451 9.78 17.04 -1.29
C ARG A 451 10.25 15.83 -0.48
N ILE A 452 11.48 15.87 0.04
CA ILE A 452 11.99 14.83 0.95
C ILE A 452 11.16 14.82 2.24
N GLY A 453 10.93 15.97 2.86
CA GLY A 453 10.14 16.07 4.09
C GLY A 453 8.69 15.58 3.92
N GLU A 454 8.03 15.93 2.81
CA GLU A 454 6.70 15.41 2.48
C GLU A 454 6.71 13.88 2.33
N PHE A 455 7.71 13.35 1.65
CA PHE A 455 7.84 11.91 1.42
C PHE A 455 8.09 11.15 2.74
N GLU A 456 8.98 11.66 3.60
CA GLU A 456 9.30 11.05 4.90
C GLU A 456 8.10 11.07 5.84
N ASP A 457 7.39 12.21 5.91
CA ASP A 457 6.16 12.33 6.69
C ASP A 457 5.06 11.41 6.15
N GLY A 458 4.94 11.29 4.83
CA GLY A 458 4.03 10.35 4.18
C GLY A 458 4.36 8.90 4.49
N GLN A 459 5.65 8.55 4.55
CA GLN A 459 6.11 7.22 4.94
C GLN A 459 5.81 6.94 6.43
N GLU A 460 6.07 7.90 7.33
CA GLU A 460 5.77 7.76 8.76
C GLU A 460 4.27 7.58 9.01
N ALA A 461 3.43 8.32 8.29
CA ALA A 461 1.97 8.22 8.39
C ALA A 461 1.37 7.06 7.58
N HIS A 462 2.19 6.26 6.90
CA HIS A 462 1.74 5.14 6.06
C HIS A 462 0.70 5.55 5.02
N VAL A 463 0.89 6.70 4.36
CA VAL A 463 -0.11 7.24 3.45
C VAL A 463 -0.40 6.32 2.26
N ASN A 464 -1.67 6.23 1.94
CA ASN A 464 -2.15 5.50 0.77
C ASN A 464 -2.01 6.32 -0.52
N MET A 465 -2.23 7.62 -0.45
CA MET A 465 -2.18 8.51 -1.61
C MET A 465 -1.40 9.78 -1.28
N MET A 466 -0.61 10.25 -2.24
CA MET A 466 0.07 11.56 -2.20
C MET A 466 -0.35 12.39 -3.39
N ASP A 467 -0.55 13.70 -3.22
CA ASP A 467 -0.81 14.57 -4.36
C ASP A 467 0.43 15.37 -4.79
N PHE A 468 0.46 15.71 -6.06
CA PHE A 468 1.50 16.54 -6.64
C PHE A 468 1.28 18.04 -6.39
N ARG A 469 0.19 18.45 -5.75
CA ARG A 469 -0.30 19.83 -5.71
C ARG A 469 -0.48 20.42 -7.11
N VAL A 470 -0.33 21.73 -7.28
CA VAL A 470 -0.69 22.46 -8.49
C VAL A 470 0.46 23.27 -9.08
N GLY A 471 0.50 23.40 -10.40
CA GLY A 471 1.42 24.28 -11.10
C GLY A 471 2.89 23.93 -10.84
N ASP A 472 3.68 24.89 -10.39
CA ASP A 472 5.11 24.70 -10.11
C ASP A 472 5.38 23.74 -8.95
N GLU A 473 4.42 23.54 -8.04
CA GLU A 473 4.48 22.51 -7.01
C GLU A 473 4.53 21.12 -7.65
N THR A 474 3.66 20.86 -8.63
CA THR A 474 3.69 19.61 -9.41
C THR A 474 5.01 19.46 -10.16
N MET A 475 5.44 20.52 -10.85
CA MET A 475 6.67 20.46 -11.66
C MET A 475 7.92 20.21 -10.81
N SER A 476 7.93 20.66 -9.54
CA SER A 476 9.01 20.44 -8.61
C SER A 476 9.24 18.95 -8.29
N TRP A 477 8.19 18.14 -8.20
CA TRP A 477 8.35 16.69 -8.00
C TRP A 477 9.16 16.05 -9.11
N PHE A 478 8.91 16.46 -10.36
CA PHE A 478 9.58 15.91 -11.54
C PHE A 478 10.96 16.53 -11.82
N ARG A 479 11.15 17.79 -11.44
CA ARG A 479 12.40 18.54 -11.64
C ARG A 479 13.40 18.29 -10.53
N ASP A 480 12.96 18.33 -9.27
CA ASP A 480 13.83 18.42 -8.11
C ASP A 480 13.93 17.08 -7.34
N ALA A 481 12.93 16.20 -7.46
CA ALA A 481 12.79 15.00 -6.62
C ALA A 481 12.21 13.79 -7.37
N TYR A 482 12.49 13.66 -8.65
CA TYR A 482 11.92 12.61 -9.49
C TYR A 482 12.12 11.17 -8.94
N PRO A 483 13.27 10.79 -8.34
CA PRO A 483 13.42 9.47 -7.73
C PRO A 483 12.39 9.16 -6.66
N LEU A 484 11.89 10.18 -5.93
CA LEU A 484 10.83 9.98 -4.95
C LEU A 484 9.47 9.71 -5.60
N VAL A 485 9.23 10.25 -6.81
CA VAL A 485 8.03 9.95 -7.59
C VAL A 485 7.98 8.46 -7.94
N GLU A 486 9.07 7.90 -8.47
CA GLU A 486 9.18 6.47 -8.78
C GLU A 486 9.19 5.61 -7.52
N ARG A 487 9.85 6.08 -6.48
CA ARG A 487 9.92 5.37 -5.22
C ARG A 487 8.54 5.25 -4.55
N PHE A 488 7.69 6.28 -4.63
CA PHE A 488 6.31 6.17 -4.12
C PHE A 488 5.48 5.13 -4.89
N ILE A 489 5.69 4.97 -6.20
CA ILE A 489 5.02 3.93 -6.99
C ILE A 489 5.38 2.52 -6.48
N SER A 490 6.62 2.32 -6.05
CA SER A 490 7.10 1.02 -5.58
C SER A 490 6.86 0.74 -4.10
N GLU A 491 6.83 1.78 -3.25
CA GLU A 491 6.84 1.68 -1.80
C GLU A 491 5.63 2.32 -1.11
N GLY A 492 4.97 3.29 -1.76
CA GLY A 492 3.80 3.99 -1.24
C GLY A 492 2.49 3.28 -1.50
N GLY A 493 1.41 3.75 -0.87
CA GLY A 493 0.12 3.11 -0.98
C GLY A 493 0.15 1.64 -0.58
N TYR A 494 -0.49 0.76 -1.36
CA TYR A 494 -0.40 -0.68 -1.16
C TYR A 494 -0.16 -1.40 -2.48
N ARG A 495 0.66 -2.46 -2.42
CA ARG A 495 1.04 -3.29 -3.55
C ARG A 495 0.97 -4.75 -3.14
N LEU A 496 -0.18 -5.36 -3.40
CA LEU A 496 -0.46 -6.74 -3.04
C LEU A 496 -0.01 -7.67 -4.16
N TYR A 497 0.60 -8.79 -3.80
CA TYR A 497 0.91 -9.85 -4.75
C TYR A 497 0.87 -11.22 -4.06
N PRO A 498 0.47 -12.28 -4.79
CA PRO A 498 0.61 -13.65 -4.30
C PRO A 498 2.08 -14.06 -4.43
N ASP A 499 2.76 -14.37 -3.33
CA ASP A 499 4.15 -14.81 -3.42
C ASP A 499 4.28 -16.32 -3.66
N SER A 500 3.25 -17.08 -3.33
CA SER A 500 3.18 -18.50 -3.62
C SER A 500 1.74 -18.99 -3.75
N ILE A 501 1.57 -19.94 -4.66
CA ILE A 501 0.30 -20.64 -4.88
C ILE A 501 0.61 -22.12 -5.01
N VAL A 502 -0.15 -22.98 -4.31
CA VAL A 502 -0.12 -24.43 -4.46
C VAL A 502 -1.45 -24.88 -5.03
N VAL A 503 -1.42 -25.57 -6.16
CA VAL A 503 -2.60 -26.08 -6.86
C VAL A 503 -2.41 -27.52 -7.27
N PRO A 504 -3.45 -28.37 -7.34
CA PRO A 504 -3.33 -29.71 -7.91
C PRO A 504 -2.86 -29.67 -9.37
N LYS A 505 -1.97 -30.58 -9.76
CA LYS A 505 -1.51 -30.74 -11.16
C LYS A 505 -2.65 -31.11 -12.09
N GLU A 506 -3.54 -31.95 -11.61
CA GLU A 506 -4.71 -32.39 -12.36
C GLU A 506 -6.01 -31.99 -11.64
N MET A 507 -6.95 -31.48 -12.41
CA MET A 507 -8.23 -31.04 -11.88
C MET A 507 -9.37 -31.67 -12.67
N LYS A 508 -10.29 -32.36 -11.98
CA LYS A 508 -11.46 -32.97 -12.61
C LYS A 508 -12.65 -32.00 -12.55
N SER A 509 -13.33 -31.85 -13.69
CA SER A 509 -14.58 -31.12 -13.79
C SER A 509 -15.59 -31.62 -12.74
N GLY A 510 -16.24 -30.71 -12.02
CA GLY A 510 -17.19 -31.01 -10.95
C GLY A 510 -16.59 -31.43 -9.61
N SER A 511 -15.26 -31.60 -9.51
CA SER A 511 -14.60 -31.95 -8.25
C SER A 511 -14.32 -30.71 -7.38
N ARG A 512 -14.10 -30.93 -6.09
CA ARG A 512 -13.48 -29.93 -5.21
C ARG A 512 -11.97 -30.02 -5.36
N ILE A 513 -11.32 -28.86 -5.45
CA ILE A 513 -9.86 -28.75 -5.46
C ILE A 513 -9.40 -27.96 -4.24
N LYS A 514 -8.18 -28.20 -3.80
CA LYS A 514 -7.53 -27.44 -2.73
C LYS A 514 -6.51 -26.49 -3.35
N ILE A 515 -6.66 -25.19 -3.10
CA ILE A 515 -5.71 -24.14 -3.46
C ILE A 515 -5.16 -23.58 -2.16
N VAL A 516 -3.83 -23.59 -1.98
CA VAL A 516 -3.18 -22.85 -0.89
C VAL A 516 -2.50 -21.64 -1.50
N HIS A 517 -2.77 -20.45 -0.98
CA HIS A 517 -2.20 -19.23 -1.52
C HIS A 517 -1.71 -18.31 -0.41
N ARG A 518 -0.60 -17.63 -0.66
CA ARG A 518 0.03 -16.71 0.28
C ARG A 518 0.25 -15.35 -0.38
N TRP A 519 -0.06 -14.30 0.36
CA TRP A 519 -0.05 -12.93 -0.12
C TRP A 519 0.85 -12.04 0.72
N ASN A 520 1.49 -11.09 0.03
CA ASN A 520 2.30 -10.05 0.64
C ASN A 520 1.84 -8.67 0.19
N ASN A 521 2.12 -7.68 1.03
CA ASN A 521 2.08 -6.27 0.69
C ASN A 521 3.51 -5.72 0.68
N LEU A 522 3.93 -5.15 -0.44
CA LEU A 522 5.28 -4.58 -0.61
C LEU A 522 5.40 -3.15 -0.10
N SER A 523 4.27 -2.46 0.04
CA SER A 523 4.20 -1.04 0.31
C SER A 523 3.81 -0.75 1.76
N TRP A 524 4.01 0.48 2.20
CA TRP A 524 3.80 0.86 3.60
C TRP A 524 2.35 1.12 3.98
N GLY A 525 1.46 1.43 3.04
CA GLY A 525 0.02 1.55 3.28
C GLY A 525 -0.68 0.19 3.26
N TYR A 526 -2.00 0.20 3.19
CA TYR A 526 -2.81 -1.01 3.21
C TYR A 526 -4.03 -0.91 2.30
N CYS A 527 -4.62 -2.04 1.91
CA CYS A 527 -5.86 -2.08 1.16
C CYS A 527 -7.05 -1.87 2.11
N PRO A 528 -7.75 -0.73 2.07
CA PRO A 528 -8.73 -0.38 3.09
C PRO A 528 -10.10 -1.02 2.88
N THR A 529 -10.16 -2.34 2.63
CA THR A 529 -11.44 -3.03 2.40
C THR A 529 -12.36 -3.04 3.64
N ASN A 530 -11.80 -2.69 4.81
CA ASN A 530 -12.50 -2.58 6.08
C ASN A 530 -13.29 -1.26 6.26
N ILE A 531 -13.18 -0.28 5.35
CA ILE A 531 -13.99 0.94 5.45
C ILE A 531 -15.46 0.67 5.11
N PRO A 532 -16.42 1.41 5.70
CA PRO A 532 -17.85 1.13 5.54
C PRO A 532 -18.32 1.13 4.08
N GLN A 533 -17.81 2.05 3.25
CA GLN A 533 -18.19 2.19 1.85
C GLN A 533 -17.78 0.98 1.01
N TRP A 534 -16.74 0.25 1.42
CA TRP A 534 -16.29 -0.96 0.74
C TRP A 534 -16.75 -2.24 1.42
N ASN A 535 -16.92 -2.24 2.74
CA ASN A 535 -17.47 -3.36 3.50
C ASN A 535 -16.97 -4.73 3.00
N GLN A 536 -15.65 -4.89 2.93
CA GLN A 536 -14.99 -6.13 2.47
C GLN A 536 -15.30 -6.56 1.03
N LYS A 537 -15.65 -5.62 0.13
CA LYS A 537 -16.03 -5.92 -1.26
C LYS A 537 -14.91 -6.52 -2.11
N TYR A 538 -13.66 -6.25 -1.78
CA TYR A 538 -12.52 -6.79 -2.50
C TYR A 538 -12.09 -8.12 -1.89
N LYS A 539 -12.01 -9.14 -2.73
CA LYS A 539 -11.65 -10.52 -2.37
C LYS A 539 -10.69 -11.09 -3.39
N VAL A 540 -9.96 -12.14 -3.02
CA VAL A 540 -9.19 -12.92 -3.98
C VAL A 540 -10.13 -13.70 -4.86
N ALA A 541 -9.87 -13.66 -6.16
CA ALA A 541 -10.58 -14.46 -7.15
C ALA A 541 -9.61 -15.38 -7.91
N PHE A 542 -10.01 -16.62 -8.11
CA PHE A 542 -9.35 -17.56 -9.02
C PHE A 542 -10.20 -17.73 -10.25
N ALA A 543 -9.59 -17.62 -11.42
CA ALA A 543 -10.30 -17.75 -12.70
C ALA A 543 -9.81 -18.99 -13.46
N LEU A 544 -10.75 -19.73 -14.03
CA LEU A 544 -10.47 -20.70 -15.09
C LEU A 544 -10.46 -19.97 -16.42
N LEU A 545 -9.41 -20.19 -17.19
CA LEU A 545 -9.25 -19.61 -18.52
C LEU A 545 -9.41 -20.70 -19.58
N ASN A 546 -9.96 -20.34 -20.75
CA ASN A 546 -9.92 -21.20 -21.94
C ASN A 546 -8.56 -21.06 -22.67
N GLN A 547 -8.41 -21.74 -23.80
CA GLN A 547 -7.19 -21.71 -24.60
C GLN A 547 -6.86 -20.31 -25.16
N ASP A 548 -7.86 -19.43 -25.27
CA ASP A 548 -7.73 -18.05 -25.74
C ASP A 548 -7.49 -17.05 -24.57
N ASN A 549 -7.18 -17.56 -23.36
CA ASN A 549 -7.02 -16.78 -22.13
C ASN A 549 -8.27 -15.98 -21.69
N GLN A 550 -9.45 -16.41 -22.11
CA GLN A 550 -10.70 -15.78 -21.67
C GLN A 550 -11.20 -16.46 -20.38
N VAL A 551 -11.71 -15.66 -19.45
CA VAL A 551 -12.29 -16.16 -18.20
C VAL A 551 -13.58 -16.92 -18.48
N VAL A 552 -13.59 -18.21 -18.18
CA VAL A 552 -14.78 -19.09 -18.31
C VAL A 552 -15.56 -19.12 -17.00
N TYR A 553 -14.87 -19.24 -15.88
CA TYR A 553 -15.43 -19.21 -14.53
C TYR A 553 -14.50 -18.48 -13.58
N SER A 554 -15.06 -17.83 -12.56
CA SER A 554 -14.33 -17.26 -11.46
C SER A 554 -14.88 -17.76 -10.12
N TYR A 555 -13.99 -17.92 -9.15
CA TYR A 555 -14.26 -18.41 -7.80
C TYR A 555 -13.71 -17.42 -6.81
N LEU A 556 -14.58 -16.86 -5.96
CA LEU A 556 -14.19 -15.89 -4.94
C LEU A 556 -13.83 -16.62 -3.64
N ASP A 557 -12.64 -16.34 -3.11
CA ASP A 557 -12.31 -16.73 -1.75
C ASP A 557 -12.81 -15.67 -0.76
N ASN A 558 -13.99 -15.90 -0.21
CA ASN A 558 -14.63 -14.99 0.74
C ASN A 558 -13.94 -14.93 2.10
N ASN A 559 -13.00 -15.85 2.39
CA ASN A 559 -12.24 -15.85 3.65
C ASN A 559 -11.10 -14.83 3.64
N THR A 560 -10.75 -14.28 2.47
CA THR A 560 -9.68 -13.29 2.38
C THR A 560 -10.11 -11.93 2.93
N ASP A 561 -9.25 -11.32 3.74
CA ASP A 561 -9.36 -9.94 4.20
C ASP A 561 -8.08 -9.18 3.84
N LEU A 562 -8.18 -8.33 2.82
CA LEU A 562 -7.02 -7.60 2.30
C LEU A 562 -6.58 -6.47 3.24
N SER A 563 -7.43 -6.06 4.19
CA SER A 563 -7.10 -4.97 5.13
C SER A 563 -6.05 -5.38 6.17
N VAL A 564 -5.84 -6.67 6.36
CA VAL A 564 -4.83 -7.20 7.28
C VAL A 564 -3.51 -7.57 6.59
N TRP A 565 -3.40 -7.37 5.26
CA TRP A 565 -2.17 -7.66 4.51
C TRP A 565 -1.20 -6.48 4.62
N ILE A 566 -0.34 -6.54 5.61
CA ILE A 566 0.58 -5.48 5.98
C ILE A 566 2.01 -5.88 5.61
N LYS A 567 2.80 -4.91 5.17
CA LYS A 567 4.22 -5.11 4.82
C LYS A 567 4.98 -5.85 5.91
N GLY A 568 5.65 -6.94 5.52
CA GLY A 568 6.42 -7.79 6.43
C GLY A 568 5.62 -8.89 7.13
N TYR A 569 4.30 -8.95 6.93
CA TYR A 569 3.41 -9.94 7.55
C TYR A 569 2.58 -10.66 6.48
N PRO A 570 3.15 -11.69 5.81
CA PRO A 570 2.43 -12.42 4.77
C PRO A 570 1.23 -13.17 5.34
N SER A 571 0.15 -13.21 4.58
CA SER A 571 -1.10 -13.91 4.94
C SER A 571 -1.31 -15.13 4.06
N SER A 572 -1.58 -16.29 4.67
CA SER A 572 -1.82 -17.56 3.98
C SER A 572 -3.28 -18.00 4.12
N TYR A 573 -3.81 -18.57 3.06
CA TYR A 573 -5.19 -19.04 2.99
C TYR A 573 -5.27 -20.41 2.34
N GLU A 574 -6.28 -21.18 2.71
CA GLU A 574 -6.69 -22.41 2.05
C GLU A 574 -8.08 -22.20 1.45
N PHE A 575 -8.21 -22.43 0.16
CA PHE A 575 -9.44 -22.27 -0.59
C PHE A 575 -9.83 -23.57 -1.29
N THR A 576 -11.08 -24.01 -1.14
CA THR A 576 -11.56 -25.29 -1.65
C THR A 576 -12.79 -25.12 -2.55
N PRO A 577 -12.66 -24.49 -3.74
CA PRO A 577 -13.78 -24.32 -4.65
C PRO A 577 -14.22 -25.65 -5.27
N LYS A 578 -15.51 -25.76 -5.57
CA LYS A 578 -16.03 -26.82 -6.42
C LYS A 578 -15.98 -26.33 -7.87
N LEU A 579 -15.21 -27.00 -8.71
CA LEU A 579 -15.08 -26.65 -10.11
C LEU A 579 -16.42 -26.88 -10.82
N HIS A 580 -16.82 -25.94 -11.67
CA HIS A 580 -17.96 -26.12 -12.56
C HIS A 580 -17.61 -27.10 -13.66
N GLY A 581 -18.59 -27.91 -14.07
CA GLY A 581 -18.44 -28.81 -15.22
C GLY A 581 -18.25 -27.99 -16.49
N VAL A 582 -17.09 -28.11 -17.12
CA VAL A 582 -16.92 -27.59 -18.48
C VAL A 582 -17.80 -28.45 -19.40
N LYS A 583 -18.86 -27.89 -19.95
CA LYS A 583 -19.56 -28.54 -21.06
C LYS A 583 -18.54 -28.64 -22.21
N LYS A 584 -18.14 -29.87 -22.58
CA LYS A 584 -17.45 -30.06 -23.86
C LYS A 584 -18.39 -29.54 -24.93
N GLU A 585 -18.11 -28.42 -25.53
CA GLU A 585 -18.72 -28.10 -26.82
C GLU A 585 -18.29 -29.21 -27.78
N PRO A 586 -19.24 -29.81 -28.54
CA PRO A 586 -18.87 -30.79 -29.53
C PRO A 586 -17.93 -30.10 -30.51
N ILE A 587 -16.76 -30.70 -30.75
CA ILE A 587 -15.83 -30.27 -31.79
C ILE A 587 -16.59 -30.25 -33.09
N PRO A 588 -16.75 -29.10 -33.78
CA PRO A 588 -17.42 -29.09 -35.07
C PRO A 588 -16.63 -29.98 -36.05
N GLY A 589 -17.13 -31.15 -36.40
CA GLY A 589 -16.56 -32.00 -37.44
C GLY A 589 -16.01 -33.36 -37.02
N GLN A 590 -16.53 -33.99 -35.94
CA GLN A 590 -16.43 -35.45 -35.75
C GLN A 590 -17.81 -36.08 -35.73
#